data_39abeeabca75f8318a9c2bfbaed4cda6
#
_entry.id   39abeeabca75f8318a9c2bfbaed4cda6
#
_cell.length_a   1.000
_cell.length_b   1.000
_cell.length_c   1.000
_cell.angle_alpha   90.00
_cell.angle_beta   90.00
_cell.angle_gamma   90.00
#
_symmetry.space_group_name_H-M   'P 1'
#
loop_
_entity.id
_entity.type
_entity.pdbx_description
1 polymer ?
#
loop_
_entity_poly.entity_id
_entity_poly.type
_entity_poly.pdbx_seq_one_letter_code
_entity_poly.pdbx_strand_id
1 'polypeptide(L)'
;MKALCVLLGAALISAALAADIAQYEGPDRAARLAKGARGEGATLNLYTSLTVEDMAALNGAFEKQHGVKVNLWRAASDKVLQRVLAEAKAGRHDVDIIETNAPPLESLHREGVLERVRSPEHAALIAAALPAHGEWVGSRLNVFVQAYNTHLVQRAELPKSYAELLQPRWQGRLGIEAGDDDWFAGVVTALGEAKGLALFRELVAKNGVSVRRGHTLLTNLVASGEVPLALTVYNFTAEQLKRKGAPLDWYVIPPAIARANGLALARSAPHPHAALLYYDFMIGATAQRILAERGFVPARRELQAPLGAAPLRIVDPALLLDEGEKWTRLYESIFLSLPPRR
;
A
#
# COMPACT_ATOMS: atom_id res chain seq x y z
N MET A 1 -41.96 -16.67 12.11
CA MET A 1 -40.90 -16.95 13.08
C MET A 1 -39.97 -18.13 12.73
N LYS A 2 -40.46 -19.27 12.17
CA LYS A 2 -39.57 -20.40 11.84
C LYS A 2 -38.56 -20.14 10.70
N ALA A 3 -38.90 -19.34 9.69
CA ALA A 3 -37.97 -19.02 8.57
C ALA A 3 -36.81 -18.09 8.98
N LEU A 4 -37.03 -17.19 9.96
CA LEU A 4 -35.99 -16.26 10.44
C LEU A 4 -34.91 -16.99 11.26
N CYS A 5 -35.28 -18.01 12.03
CA CYS A 5 -34.32 -18.81 12.81
C CYS A 5 -33.43 -19.70 11.94
N VAL A 6 -33.93 -20.16 10.80
CA VAL A 6 -33.13 -21.01 9.87
C VAL A 6 -32.07 -20.18 9.14
N LEU A 7 -32.38 -18.94 8.77
CA LEU A 7 -31.41 -18.04 8.13
C LEU A 7 -30.29 -17.58 9.09
N LEU A 8 -30.63 -17.31 10.37
CA LEU A 8 -29.59 -16.98 11.37
C LEU A 8 -28.67 -18.19 11.67
N GLY A 9 -29.23 -19.39 11.72
CA GLY A 9 -28.44 -20.61 11.96
C GLY A 9 -27.46 -20.93 10.82
N ALA A 10 -27.87 -20.73 9.57
CA ALA A 10 -27.01 -20.96 8.41
C ALA A 10 -25.84 -19.94 8.34
N ALA A 11 -26.08 -18.67 8.67
CA ALA A 11 -25.05 -17.65 8.70
C ALA A 11 -24.00 -17.89 9.79
N LEU A 12 -24.40 -18.35 10.98
CA LEU A 12 -23.49 -18.69 12.07
C LEU A 12 -22.63 -19.93 11.76
N ILE A 13 -23.18 -20.92 11.10
CA ILE A 13 -22.44 -22.12 10.68
C ILE A 13 -21.41 -21.78 9.58
N SER A 14 -21.76 -20.92 8.62
CA SER A 14 -20.82 -20.47 7.58
C SER A 14 -19.67 -19.66 8.16
N ALA A 15 -19.90 -18.77 9.12
CA ALA A 15 -18.85 -17.99 9.77
C ALA A 15 -17.89 -18.86 10.59
N ALA A 16 -18.39 -19.85 11.31
CA ALA A 16 -17.57 -20.80 12.07
C ALA A 16 -16.69 -21.66 11.17
N LEU A 17 -17.20 -22.14 10.04
CA LEU A 17 -16.43 -22.90 9.05
C LEU A 17 -15.37 -22.03 8.34
N ALA A 18 -15.66 -20.76 8.07
CA ALA A 18 -14.72 -19.82 7.50
C ALA A 18 -13.56 -19.54 8.46
N ALA A 19 -13.83 -19.34 9.74
CA ALA A 19 -12.82 -19.12 10.77
C ALA A 19 -11.92 -20.35 10.96
N ASP A 20 -12.46 -21.56 10.91
CA ASP A 20 -11.66 -22.80 11.04
C ASP A 20 -10.68 -22.97 9.86
N ILE A 21 -11.14 -22.80 8.61
CA ILE A 21 -10.28 -22.92 7.44
C ILE A 21 -9.25 -21.78 7.34
N ALA A 22 -9.54 -20.59 7.86
CA ALA A 22 -8.63 -19.46 7.90
C ALA A 22 -7.40 -19.73 8.80
N GLN A 23 -7.56 -20.56 9.83
CA GLN A 23 -6.49 -20.94 10.77
C GLN A 23 -5.79 -22.24 10.40
N TYR A 24 -6.25 -22.94 9.38
CA TYR A 24 -5.71 -24.24 9.02
C TYR A 24 -4.40 -24.12 8.21
N GLU A 25 -3.30 -24.69 8.73
CA GLU A 25 -1.96 -24.68 8.11
C GLU A 25 -1.47 -26.06 7.66
N GLY A 26 -2.37 -27.08 7.62
CA GLY A 26 -1.99 -28.44 7.27
C GLY A 26 -1.51 -28.60 5.82
N PRO A 27 -0.82 -29.70 5.49
CA PRO A 27 -0.17 -29.91 4.20
C PRO A 27 -1.12 -30.01 3.01
N ASP A 28 -2.39 -30.27 3.26
CA ASP A 28 -3.45 -30.35 2.26
C ASP A 28 -4.27 -29.03 2.13
N ARG A 29 -3.81 -27.93 2.80
CA ARG A 29 -4.50 -26.61 2.75
C ARG A 29 -4.84 -26.18 1.33
N ALA A 30 -3.89 -26.18 0.40
CA ALA A 30 -4.14 -25.73 -0.96
C ALA A 30 -5.23 -26.58 -1.67
N ALA A 31 -5.25 -27.90 -1.45
CA ALA A 31 -6.25 -28.82 -2.01
C ALA A 31 -7.64 -28.55 -1.39
N ARG A 32 -7.72 -28.33 -0.07
CA ARG A 32 -8.97 -27.98 0.62
C ARG A 32 -9.53 -26.65 0.10
N LEU A 33 -8.68 -25.62 0.03
CA LEU A 33 -9.08 -24.30 -0.48
C LEU A 33 -9.57 -24.38 -1.93
N ALA A 34 -8.85 -25.07 -2.82
CA ALA A 34 -9.25 -25.25 -4.20
C ALA A 34 -10.57 -26.04 -4.35
N LYS A 35 -10.80 -27.06 -3.50
CA LYS A 35 -12.07 -27.80 -3.47
C LYS A 35 -13.22 -26.92 -2.99
N GLY A 36 -13.02 -26.18 -1.90
CA GLY A 36 -14.02 -25.27 -1.33
C GLY A 36 -14.39 -24.15 -2.29
N ALA A 37 -13.40 -23.51 -2.92
CA ALA A 37 -13.61 -22.45 -3.93
C ALA A 37 -14.49 -22.90 -5.11
N ARG A 38 -14.31 -24.13 -5.57
CA ARG A 38 -15.23 -24.71 -6.59
C ARG A 38 -16.66 -24.86 -6.07
N GLY A 39 -16.81 -25.25 -4.81
CA GLY A 39 -18.12 -25.35 -4.15
C GLY A 39 -18.80 -23.98 -3.96
N GLU A 40 -18.04 -22.91 -3.87
CA GLU A 40 -18.48 -21.51 -3.76
C GLU A 40 -18.75 -20.85 -5.12
N GLY A 41 -18.73 -21.60 -6.23
CA GLY A 41 -18.98 -21.07 -7.56
C GLY A 41 -17.73 -20.55 -8.28
N ALA A 42 -16.54 -20.83 -7.76
CA ALA A 42 -15.25 -20.44 -8.33
C ALA A 42 -15.15 -18.95 -8.67
N THR A 43 -15.58 -18.11 -7.76
CA THR A 43 -15.55 -16.64 -7.87
C THR A 43 -14.99 -16.00 -6.60
N LEU A 44 -14.45 -14.78 -6.72
CA LEU A 44 -13.86 -13.97 -5.67
C LEU A 44 -14.20 -12.50 -5.90
N ASN A 45 -14.64 -11.79 -4.88
CA ASN A 45 -14.87 -10.33 -4.89
C ASN A 45 -13.70 -9.61 -4.24
N LEU A 46 -12.92 -8.87 -5.01
CA LEU A 46 -11.73 -8.15 -4.58
C LEU A 46 -11.94 -6.64 -4.63
N TYR A 47 -11.78 -5.98 -3.48
CA TYR A 47 -11.68 -4.51 -3.41
C TYR A 47 -10.21 -4.12 -3.28
N THR A 48 -9.74 -3.24 -4.18
CA THR A 48 -8.33 -2.86 -4.21
C THR A 48 -8.09 -1.37 -4.45
N SER A 49 -6.95 -0.89 -3.97
CA SER A 49 -6.41 0.42 -4.32
C SER A 49 -5.29 0.37 -5.35
N LEU A 50 -4.78 -0.82 -5.68
CA LEU A 50 -3.77 -0.99 -6.74
C LEU A 50 -4.36 -0.67 -8.12
N THR A 51 -3.51 -0.31 -9.08
CA THR A 51 -3.97 0.02 -10.44
C THR A 51 -4.59 -1.19 -11.13
N VAL A 52 -5.53 -0.94 -12.04
CA VAL A 52 -6.17 -2.02 -12.81
C VAL A 52 -5.13 -2.78 -13.65
N GLU A 53 -4.12 -2.09 -14.19
CA GLU A 53 -3.05 -2.70 -14.99
C GLU A 53 -2.20 -3.67 -14.15
N ASP A 54 -1.83 -3.28 -12.92
CA ASP A 54 -1.04 -4.13 -12.03
C ASP A 54 -1.87 -5.33 -11.53
N MET A 55 -3.14 -5.08 -11.17
CA MET A 55 -4.04 -6.14 -10.74
C MET A 55 -4.35 -7.14 -11.86
N ALA A 56 -4.44 -6.70 -13.13
CA ALA A 56 -4.69 -7.60 -14.26
C ALA A 56 -3.60 -8.66 -14.41
N ALA A 57 -2.32 -8.31 -14.17
CA ALA A 57 -1.22 -9.28 -14.21
C ALA A 57 -1.33 -10.32 -13.08
N LEU A 58 -1.66 -9.88 -11.86
CA LEU A 58 -1.82 -10.74 -10.69
C LEU A 58 -3.06 -11.63 -10.81
N ASN A 59 -4.21 -11.04 -11.11
CA ASN A 59 -5.47 -11.74 -11.24
C ASN A 59 -5.45 -12.75 -12.41
N GLY A 60 -4.87 -12.36 -13.56
CA GLY A 60 -4.74 -13.28 -14.71
C GLY A 60 -3.88 -14.51 -14.38
N ALA A 61 -2.80 -14.33 -13.61
CA ALA A 61 -1.99 -15.46 -13.14
C ALA A 61 -2.76 -16.34 -12.14
N PHE A 62 -3.50 -15.74 -11.20
CA PHE A 62 -4.34 -16.46 -10.25
C PHE A 62 -5.46 -17.23 -10.94
N GLU A 63 -6.22 -16.59 -11.83
CA GLU A 63 -7.31 -17.20 -12.58
C GLU A 63 -6.83 -18.39 -13.44
N LYS A 64 -5.66 -18.21 -14.10
CA LYS A 64 -5.03 -19.28 -14.87
C LYS A 64 -4.61 -20.46 -14.02
N GLN A 65 -4.08 -20.20 -12.82
CA GLN A 65 -3.55 -21.25 -11.94
C GLN A 65 -4.66 -22.01 -11.22
N HIS A 66 -5.74 -21.32 -10.80
CA HIS A 66 -6.73 -21.86 -9.88
C HIS A 66 -8.14 -22.04 -10.49
N GLY A 67 -8.41 -21.46 -11.65
CA GLY A 67 -9.73 -21.51 -12.28
C GLY A 67 -10.81 -20.73 -11.51
N VAL A 68 -10.42 -19.78 -10.67
CA VAL A 68 -11.32 -18.92 -9.87
C VAL A 68 -11.34 -17.54 -10.48
N LYS A 69 -12.52 -17.02 -10.84
CA LYS A 69 -12.69 -15.70 -11.43
C LYS A 69 -12.62 -14.59 -10.37
N VAL A 70 -11.89 -13.53 -10.66
CA VAL A 70 -11.77 -12.36 -9.77
C VAL A 70 -12.68 -11.22 -10.26
N ASN A 71 -13.68 -10.87 -9.46
CA ASN A 71 -14.51 -9.70 -9.64
C ASN A 71 -13.84 -8.51 -8.95
N LEU A 72 -13.22 -7.64 -9.75
CA LEU A 72 -12.42 -6.52 -9.26
C LEU A 72 -13.26 -5.25 -9.11
N TRP A 73 -13.23 -4.63 -7.93
CA TRP A 73 -13.61 -3.24 -7.75
C TRP A 73 -12.40 -2.43 -7.25
N ARG A 74 -12.08 -1.34 -7.96
CA ARG A 74 -10.93 -0.49 -7.69
C ARG A 74 -11.33 0.93 -7.32
N ALA A 75 -10.76 1.44 -6.21
CA ALA A 75 -10.90 2.84 -5.80
C ALA A 75 -9.61 3.32 -5.07
N ALA A 76 -9.55 4.58 -4.68
CA ALA A 76 -8.52 5.07 -3.76
C ALA A 76 -8.67 4.42 -2.38
N SER A 77 -7.58 4.34 -1.61
CA SER A 77 -7.53 3.60 -0.34
C SER A 77 -8.58 4.06 0.68
N ASP A 78 -8.83 5.38 0.78
CA ASP A 78 -9.87 5.97 1.62
C ASP A 78 -11.28 5.51 1.19
N LYS A 79 -11.53 5.39 -0.12
CA LYS A 79 -12.81 4.92 -0.66
C LYS A 79 -13.00 3.41 -0.47
N VAL A 80 -11.92 2.63 -0.52
CA VAL A 80 -11.97 1.21 -0.16
C VAL A 80 -12.40 1.05 1.30
N LEU A 81 -11.73 1.76 2.24
CA LEU A 81 -12.08 1.78 3.65
C LEU A 81 -13.56 2.17 3.87
N GLN A 82 -13.97 3.32 3.33
CA GLN A 82 -15.33 3.83 3.47
C GLN A 82 -16.39 2.85 2.98
N ARG A 83 -16.14 2.20 1.85
CA ARG A 83 -17.09 1.23 1.27
C ARG A 83 -17.22 -0.01 2.15
N VAL A 84 -16.11 -0.61 2.57
CA VAL A 84 -16.13 -1.81 3.44
C VAL A 84 -16.87 -1.52 4.74
N LEU A 85 -16.59 -0.37 5.39
CA LEU A 85 -17.29 0.00 6.63
C LEU A 85 -18.78 0.28 6.41
N ALA A 86 -19.15 0.93 5.31
CA ALA A 86 -20.56 1.20 4.98
C ALA A 86 -21.32 -0.11 4.70
N GLU A 87 -20.73 -1.05 3.98
CA GLU A 87 -21.32 -2.36 3.71
C GLU A 87 -21.46 -3.17 5.00
N ALA A 88 -20.43 -3.24 5.85
CA ALA A 88 -20.47 -3.92 7.14
C ALA A 88 -21.58 -3.33 8.06
N LYS A 89 -21.64 -2.00 8.17
CA LYS A 89 -22.68 -1.31 8.95
C LYS A 89 -24.09 -1.56 8.43
N ALA A 90 -24.25 -1.76 7.14
CA ALA A 90 -25.52 -2.10 6.49
C ALA A 90 -25.86 -3.60 6.54
N GLY A 91 -25.00 -4.44 7.15
CA GLY A 91 -25.16 -5.89 7.17
C GLY A 91 -24.98 -6.54 5.80
N ARG A 92 -24.30 -5.86 4.87
CA ARG A 92 -23.95 -6.41 3.57
C ARG A 92 -22.52 -6.95 3.59
N HIS A 93 -22.32 -8.09 2.97
CA HIS A 93 -21.07 -8.82 2.95
C HIS A 93 -20.69 -9.14 1.50
N ASP A 94 -20.37 -8.10 0.71
CA ASP A 94 -20.16 -8.22 -0.71
C ASP A 94 -18.67 -8.52 -1.06
N VAL A 95 -17.73 -8.17 -0.17
CA VAL A 95 -16.30 -8.32 -0.38
C VAL A 95 -15.73 -9.57 0.28
N ASP A 96 -14.81 -10.23 -0.41
CA ASP A 96 -14.03 -11.36 0.11
C ASP A 96 -12.65 -10.92 0.58
N ILE A 97 -11.88 -10.27 -0.31
CA ILE A 97 -10.54 -9.76 -0.03
C ILE A 97 -10.49 -8.24 -0.20
N ILE A 98 -9.87 -7.59 0.78
CA ILE A 98 -9.53 -6.17 0.75
C ILE A 98 -8.02 -6.06 0.56
N GLU A 99 -7.57 -5.40 -0.52
CA GLU A 99 -6.18 -5.12 -0.81
C GLU A 99 -5.96 -3.61 -0.88
N THR A 100 -5.21 -3.03 0.08
CA THR A 100 -4.99 -1.58 0.15
C THR A 100 -3.78 -1.23 1.03
N ASN A 101 -3.59 0.06 1.31
CA ASN A 101 -2.54 0.55 2.20
C ASN A 101 -2.75 0.07 3.64
N ALA A 102 -1.67 -0.05 4.42
CA ALA A 102 -1.71 -0.53 5.79
C ALA A 102 -2.58 0.32 6.74
N PRO A 103 -2.60 1.68 6.73
CA PRO A 103 -3.47 2.43 7.63
C PRO A 103 -4.97 2.12 7.45
N PRO A 104 -5.56 2.08 6.25
CA PRO A 104 -6.92 1.57 6.05
C PRO A 104 -7.14 0.14 6.53
N LEU A 105 -6.18 -0.78 6.33
CA LEU A 105 -6.29 -2.15 6.85
C LEU A 105 -6.28 -2.17 8.38
N GLU A 106 -5.44 -1.37 9.01
CA GLU A 106 -5.40 -1.22 10.47
C GLU A 106 -6.69 -0.60 11.01
N SER A 107 -7.30 0.35 10.30
CA SER A 107 -8.64 0.88 10.64
C SER A 107 -9.69 -0.21 10.59
N LEU A 108 -9.70 -1.05 9.55
CA LEU A 108 -10.62 -2.17 9.42
C LEU A 108 -10.41 -3.23 10.50
N HIS A 109 -9.15 -3.47 10.93
CA HIS A 109 -8.84 -4.29 12.09
C HIS A 109 -9.50 -3.74 13.36
N ARG A 110 -9.31 -2.45 13.66
CA ARG A 110 -9.90 -1.78 14.84
C ARG A 110 -11.42 -1.83 14.85
N GLU A 111 -12.05 -1.79 13.68
CA GLU A 111 -13.50 -1.91 13.51
C GLU A 111 -14.00 -3.39 13.58
N GLY A 112 -13.09 -4.34 13.68
CA GLY A 112 -13.42 -5.76 13.87
C GLY A 112 -14.09 -6.41 12.65
N VAL A 113 -13.84 -5.92 11.44
CA VAL A 113 -14.45 -6.43 10.20
C VAL A 113 -13.56 -7.39 9.43
N LEU A 114 -12.34 -7.62 9.91
CA LEU A 114 -11.37 -8.53 9.31
C LEU A 114 -11.31 -9.87 10.04
N GLU A 115 -10.94 -10.92 9.33
CA GLU A 115 -10.72 -12.26 9.89
C GLU A 115 -9.22 -12.52 10.06
N ARG A 116 -8.87 -13.15 11.17
CA ARG A 116 -7.50 -13.58 11.42
C ARG A 116 -7.15 -14.75 10.53
N VAL A 117 -6.01 -14.66 9.82
CA VAL A 117 -5.55 -15.70 8.90
C VAL A 117 -4.19 -16.25 9.34
N ARG A 118 -4.06 -17.57 9.29
CA ARG A 118 -2.77 -18.27 9.30
C ARG A 118 -2.50 -18.87 7.93
N SER A 119 -1.26 -18.75 7.47
CA SER A 119 -0.83 -19.32 6.21
C SER A 119 0.61 -19.83 6.32
N PRO A 120 0.93 -20.99 5.74
CA PRO A 120 2.32 -21.46 5.63
C PRO A 120 3.24 -20.45 4.92
N GLU A 121 2.71 -19.65 4.02
CA GLU A 121 3.45 -18.61 3.28
C GLU A 121 3.97 -17.47 4.18
N HIS A 122 3.38 -17.25 5.38
CA HIS A 122 3.84 -16.25 6.34
C HIS A 122 5.30 -16.46 6.73
N ALA A 123 5.76 -17.71 6.80
CA ALA A 123 7.14 -18.05 7.16
C ALA A 123 8.19 -17.46 6.21
N ALA A 124 7.83 -17.11 4.99
CA ALA A 124 8.74 -16.53 3.99
C ALA A 124 8.73 -15.00 3.96
N LEU A 125 7.83 -14.34 4.70
CA LEU A 125 7.69 -12.88 4.68
C LEU A 125 8.65 -12.18 5.64
N ILE A 126 8.94 -10.91 5.36
CA ILE A 126 9.64 -10.01 6.30
C ILE A 126 8.78 -9.79 7.54
N ALA A 127 9.40 -9.62 8.70
CA ALA A 127 8.67 -9.44 9.96
C ALA A 127 7.69 -8.24 9.93
N ALA A 128 8.07 -7.15 9.26
CA ALA A 128 7.24 -5.96 9.13
C ALA A 128 5.97 -6.15 8.28
N ALA A 129 5.84 -7.27 7.56
CA ALA A 129 4.62 -7.61 6.83
C ALA A 129 3.60 -8.37 7.69
N LEU A 130 3.95 -8.71 8.92
CA LEU A 130 3.17 -9.58 9.81
C LEU A 130 2.76 -8.81 11.08
N PRO A 131 1.66 -8.06 11.07
CA PRO A 131 1.14 -7.42 12.28
C PRO A 131 0.74 -8.49 13.33
N ALA A 132 0.94 -8.16 14.61
CA ALA A 132 0.76 -9.12 15.71
C ALA A 132 -0.67 -9.69 15.81
N HIS A 133 -1.69 -8.92 15.43
CA HIS A 133 -3.09 -9.38 15.44
C HIS A 133 -3.39 -10.40 14.34
N GLY A 134 -2.63 -10.43 13.22
CA GLY A 134 -2.78 -11.40 12.13
C GLY A 134 -4.05 -11.29 11.29
N GLU A 135 -4.76 -10.14 11.33
CA GLU A 135 -6.00 -9.91 10.58
C GLU A 135 -5.75 -9.28 9.20
N TRP A 136 -4.55 -8.80 8.94
CA TRP A 136 -4.07 -8.47 7.61
C TRP A 136 -2.60 -8.86 7.46
N VAL A 137 -2.11 -8.92 6.23
CA VAL A 137 -0.71 -9.23 5.89
C VAL A 137 -0.19 -8.25 4.86
N GLY A 138 1.06 -7.81 5.02
CA GLY A 138 1.75 -7.04 3.99
C GLY A 138 2.09 -7.92 2.79
N SER A 139 1.74 -7.45 1.59
CA SER A 139 2.11 -8.10 0.32
C SER A 139 3.28 -7.42 -0.36
N ARG A 140 3.45 -6.12 -0.14
CA ARG A 140 4.52 -5.29 -0.72
C ARG A 140 4.76 -4.04 0.10
N LEU A 141 5.88 -3.36 -0.20
CA LEU A 141 6.19 -2.04 0.32
C LEU A 141 6.12 -1.01 -0.82
N ASN A 142 5.47 0.11 -0.57
CA ASN A 142 5.60 1.31 -1.35
C ASN A 142 6.71 2.15 -0.72
N VAL A 143 7.84 2.28 -1.40
CA VAL A 143 8.96 3.08 -0.92
C VAL A 143 8.85 4.47 -1.49
N PHE A 144 8.89 5.48 -0.63
CA PHE A 144 8.97 6.87 -1.04
C PHE A 144 10.39 7.17 -1.51
N VAL A 145 10.50 7.62 -2.74
CA VAL A 145 11.78 7.97 -3.36
C VAL A 145 11.73 9.39 -3.93
N GLN A 146 12.89 9.98 -4.14
CA GLN A 146 13.04 11.21 -4.88
C GLN A 146 13.21 10.86 -6.35
N ALA A 147 12.34 11.42 -7.21
CA ALA A 147 12.46 11.28 -8.65
C ALA A 147 12.87 12.60 -9.30
N TYR A 148 13.74 12.55 -10.28
CA TYR A 148 14.23 13.73 -10.98
C TYR A 148 14.22 13.55 -12.50
N ASN A 149 14.03 14.67 -13.21
CA ASN A 149 14.14 14.67 -14.67
C ASN A 149 15.61 14.67 -15.07
N THR A 150 16.05 13.68 -15.83
CA THR A 150 17.45 13.47 -16.21
C THR A 150 17.99 14.49 -17.24
N HIS A 151 17.10 15.23 -17.92
CA HIS A 151 17.49 16.32 -18.81
C HIS A 151 17.71 17.64 -18.06
N LEU A 152 17.09 17.81 -16.87
CA LEU A 152 17.08 19.05 -16.10
C LEU A 152 17.99 19.02 -14.87
N VAL A 153 18.30 17.83 -14.36
CA VAL A 153 19.08 17.61 -13.14
C VAL A 153 20.10 16.52 -13.38
N GLN A 154 21.37 16.86 -13.19
CA GLN A 154 22.44 15.87 -13.28
C GLN A 154 22.56 15.05 -11.99
N ARG A 155 22.93 13.79 -12.09
CA ARG A 155 23.10 12.90 -10.93
C ARG A 155 24.07 13.44 -9.87
N ALA A 156 25.10 14.16 -10.30
CA ALA A 156 26.10 14.78 -9.41
C ALA A 156 25.54 15.95 -8.57
N GLU A 157 24.41 16.54 -9.01
CA GLU A 157 23.78 17.68 -8.33
C GLU A 157 22.78 17.25 -7.27
N LEU A 158 22.41 15.96 -7.25
CA LEU A 158 21.35 15.44 -6.37
C LEU A 158 21.69 15.64 -4.89
N PRO A 159 20.73 16.13 -4.08
CA PRO A 159 20.93 16.32 -2.65
C PRO A 159 21.07 14.95 -1.95
N LYS A 160 22.08 14.85 -1.09
CA LYS A 160 22.41 13.64 -0.32
C LYS A 160 21.73 13.63 1.06
N SER A 161 21.15 14.75 1.45
CA SER A 161 20.42 14.92 2.69
C SER A 161 19.25 15.88 2.49
N TYR A 162 18.24 15.80 3.36
CA TYR A 162 17.13 16.76 3.34
C TYR A 162 17.60 18.21 3.59
N ALA A 163 18.70 18.42 4.32
CA ALA A 163 19.28 19.75 4.54
C ALA A 163 19.85 20.36 3.24
N GLU A 164 20.36 19.56 2.32
CA GLU A 164 20.87 20.06 1.03
C GLU A 164 19.77 20.56 0.10
N LEU A 165 18.51 20.21 0.35
CA LEU A 165 17.36 20.77 -0.36
C LEU A 165 17.15 22.27 -0.04
N LEU A 166 17.77 22.82 1.02
CA LEU A 166 17.76 24.25 1.34
C LEU A 166 18.65 25.09 0.42
N GLN A 167 19.49 24.46 -0.39
CA GLN A 167 20.38 25.20 -1.30
C GLN A 167 19.55 25.97 -2.36
N PRO A 168 19.99 27.22 -2.71
CA PRO A 168 19.22 28.08 -3.63
C PRO A 168 18.96 27.49 -5.03
N ARG A 169 19.79 26.53 -5.45
CA ARG A 169 19.62 25.84 -6.74
C ARG A 169 18.28 25.10 -6.85
N TRP A 170 17.63 24.79 -5.72
CA TRP A 170 16.35 24.08 -5.66
C TRP A 170 15.13 25.01 -5.62
N GLN A 171 15.34 26.32 -5.64
CA GLN A 171 14.24 27.28 -5.62
C GLN A 171 13.33 27.11 -6.84
N GLY A 172 12.01 26.87 -6.56
CA GLY A 172 11.00 26.65 -7.59
C GLY A 172 11.10 25.33 -8.37
N ARG A 173 12.00 24.42 -7.94
CA ARG A 173 12.30 23.15 -8.66
C ARG A 173 11.78 21.90 -7.94
N LEU A 174 11.14 22.05 -6.80
CA LEU A 174 10.71 20.94 -5.96
C LEU A 174 9.22 20.66 -6.10
N GLY A 175 8.85 19.38 -6.08
CA GLY A 175 7.46 18.93 -6.03
C GLY A 175 7.22 17.91 -4.93
N ILE A 176 5.98 17.86 -4.41
CA ILE A 176 5.55 16.90 -3.39
C ILE A 176 4.11 16.45 -3.64
N GLU A 177 3.75 15.25 -3.20
CA GLU A 177 2.36 14.78 -3.21
C GLU A 177 1.57 15.37 -2.04
N ALA A 178 0.28 15.66 -2.22
CA ALA A 178 -0.54 16.43 -1.28
C ALA A 178 -0.94 15.68 0.00
N GLY A 179 -0.80 14.36 0.04
CA GLY A 179 -1.28 13.50 1.14
C GLY A 179 -0.21 12.56 1.70
N ASP A 180 1.08 12.93 1.62
CA ASP A 180 2.19 12.11 2.12
C ASP A 180 2.59 12.48 3.55
N ASP A 181 1.61 12.66 4.42
CA ASP A 181 1.77 12.95 5.85
C ASP A 181 2.48 11.81 6.60
N ASP A 182 2.31 10.58 6.17
CA ASP A 182 3.01 9.40 6.69
C ASP A 182 4.52 9.40 6.36
N TRP A 183 4.89 9.73 5.11
CA TRP A 183 6.29 9.96 4.76
C TRP A 183 6.89 11.10 5.58
N PHE A 184 6.16 12.21 5.69
CA PHE A 184 6.58 13.37 6.46
C PHE A 184 6.79 13.03 7.93
N ALA A 185 5.84 12.32 8.56
CA ALA A 185 5.97 11.82 9.92
C ALA A 185 7.23 10.95 10.08
N GLY A 186 7.47 10.04 9.15
CA GLY A 186 8.63 9.16 9.15
C GLY A 186 9.95 9.91 9.08
N VAL A 187 10.07 10.90 8.18
CA VAL A 187 11.28 11.73 8.03
C VAL A 187 11.48 12.65 9.25
N VAL A 188 10.43 13.36 9.66
CA VAL A 188 10.49 14.31 10.79
C VAL A 188 10.88 13.59 12.08
N THR A 189 10.28 12.45 12.36
CA THR A 189 10.63 11.63 13.53
C THR A 189 12.09 11.15 13.47
N ALA A 190 12.56 10.74 12.29
CA ALA A 190 13.93 10.27 12.11
C ALA A 190 14.98 11.37 12.31
N LEU A 191 14.65 12.61 11.95
CA LEU A 191 15.52 13.79 12.14
C LEU A 191 15.44 14.39 13.55
N GLY A 192 14.47 13.95 14.36
CA GLY A 192 14.02 14.59 15.58
C GLY A 192 12.96 15.66 15.29
N GLU A 193 11.80 15.57 15.94
CA GLU A 193 10.59 16.33 15.58
C GLU A 193 10.84 17.83 15.40
N ALA A 194 11.43 18.48 16.39
CA ALA A 194 11.68 19.93 16.33
C ALA A 194 12.59 20.33 15.15
N LYS A 195 13.66 19.57 14.91
CA LYS A 195 14.61 19.82 13.82
C LYS A 195 13.99 19.51 12.45
N GLY A 196 13.25 18.43 12.34
CA GLY A 196 12.58 18.05 11.09
C GLY A 196 11.52 19.06 10.67
N LEU A 197 10.68 19.51 11.62
CA LEU A 197 9.67 20.55 11.36
C LEU A 197 10.30 21.88 10.96
N ALA A 198 11.38 22.31 11.65
CA ALA A 198 12.09 23.53 11.31
C ALA A 198 12.65 23.47 9.88
N LEU A 199 13.27 22.33 9.51
CA LEU A 199 13.84 22.11 8.18
C LEU A 199 12.79 22.22 7.07
N PHE A 200 11.64 21.58 7.19
CA PHE A 200 10.60 21.63 6.16
C PHE A 200 9.93 23.01 6.06
N ARG A 201 9.73 23.71 7.18
CA ARG A 201 9.27 25.11 7.15
C ARG A 201 10.25 26.02 6.43
N GLU A 202 11.54 25.87 6.71
CA GLU A 202 12.61 26.62 6.05
C GLU A 202 12.67 26.29 4.56
N LEU A 203 12.55 25.02 4.19
CA LEU A 203 12.54 24.55 2.80
C LEU A 203 11.43 25.24 1.99
N VAL A 204 10.20 25.21 2.51
CA VAL A 204 9.06 25.85 1.85
C VAL A 204 9.20 27.35 1.77
N ALA A 205 9.68 28.00 2.85
CA ALA A 205 9.89 29.45 2.89
C ALA A 205 10.97 29.92 1.90
N LYS A 206 12.09 29.21 1.80
CA LYS A 206 13.23 29.60 0.94
C LYS A 206 13.04 29.19 -0.51
N ASN A 207 12.68 27.94 -0.75
CA ASN A 207 12.71 27.36 -2.09
C ASN A 207 11.33 27.15 -2.70
N GLY A 208 10.28 27.12 -1.88
CA GLY A 208 8.95 26.75 -2.33
C GLY A 208 8.87 25.28 -2.74
N VAL A 209 7.68 24.71 -2.69
CA VAL A 209 7.41 23.35 -3.13
C VAL A 209 6.10 23.35 -3.89
N SER A 210 6.10 22.75 -5.09
CA SER A 210 4.89 22.58 -5.90
C SER A 210 4.11 21.35 -5.39
N VAL A 211 2.92 21.56 -4.85
CA VAL A 211 2.10 20.47 -4.33
C VAL A 211 1.19 19.93 -5.42
N ARG A 212 1.18 18.60 -5.58
CA ARG A 212 0.37 17.89 -6.58
C ARG A 212 -0.39 16.76 -5.93
N ARG A 213 -1.62 16.50 -6.38
CA ARG A 213 -2.45 15.42 -5.85
C ARG A 213 -2.36 14.20 -6.75
N GLY A 214 -1.79 13.13 -6.20
CA GLY A 214 -1.62 11.81 -6.85
C GLY A 214 -0.18 11.55 -7.32
N HIS A 215 0.39 10.45 -6.82
CA HIS A 215 1.76 10.02 -7.15
C HIS A 215 1.97 9.82 -8.65
N THR A 216 1.00 9.24 -9.36
CA THR A 216 1.06 9.06 -10.81
C THR A 216 1.17 10.41 -11.54
N LEU A 217 0.38 11.40 -11.12
CA LEU A 217 0.48 12.74 -11.70
C LEU A 217 1.85 13.35 -11.42
N LEU A 218 2.30 13.33 -10.17
CA LEU A 218 3.60 13.91 -9.79
C LEU A 218 4.75 13.24 -10.56
N THR A 219 4.73 11.92 -10.72
CA THR A 219 5.75 11.20 -11.48
C THR A 219 5.74 11.59 -12.97
N ASN A 220 4.55 11.76 -13.56
CA ASN A 220 4.43 12.23 -14.95
C ASN A 220 4.94 13.67 -15.12
N LEU A 221 4.71 14.55 -14.13
CA LEU A 221 5.23 15.92 -14.15
C LEU A 221 6.76 15.95 -14.02
N VAL A 222 7.36 14.98 -13.34
CA VAL A 222 8.82 14.79 -13.37
C VAL A 222 9.28 14.36 -14.77
N ALA A 223 8.61 13.38 -15.36
CA ALA A 223 8.94 12.89 -16.69
C ALA A 223 8.83 14.00 -17.77
N SER A 224 7.82 14.86 -17.70
CA SER A 224 7.64 16.00 -18.61
C SER A 224 8.63 17.16 -18.38
N GLY A 225 9.28 17.21 -17.21
CA GLY A 225 10.16 18.30 -16.79
C GLY A 225 9.46 19.49 -16.13
N GLU A 226 8.14 19.45 -15.92
CA GLU A 226 7.43 20.48 -15.17
C GLU A 226 7.87 20.54 -13.70
N VAL A 227 8.19 19.39 -13.11
CA VAL A 227 8.78 19.25 -11.78
C VAL A 227 10.19 18.66 -11.95
N PRO A 228 11.25 19.44 -11.79
CA PRO A 228 12.62 18.94 -11.95
C PRO A 228 13.02 17.86 -10.94
N LEU A 229 12.55 17.98 -9.67
CA LEU A 229 12.80 17.04 -8.58
C LEU A 229 11.55 16.89 -7.71
N ALA A 230 10.96 15.70 -7.69
CA ALA A 230 9.89 15.36 -6.75
C ALA A 230 10.48 14.73 -5.49
N LEU A 231 9.94 15.12 -4.33
CA LEU A 231 10.38 14.63 -3.01
C LEU A 231 9.73 13.30 -2.62
N THR A 232 8.50 13.08 -3.10
CA THR A 232 7.69 11.91 -2.76
C THR A 232 7.00 11.34 -3.99
N VAL A 233 7.60 10.30 -4.56
CA VAL A 233 6.92 9.40 -5.51
C VAL A 233 7.14 7.97 -5.06
N TYR A 234 6.34 7.05 -5.51
CA TYR A 234 6.62 5.64 -5.24
C TYR A 234 7.69 5.11 -6.20
N ASN A 235 8.62 4.32 -5.67
CA ASN A 235 9.69 3.69 -6.42
C ASN A 235 9.19 2.96 -7.68
N PHE A 236 8.10 2.20 -7.56
CA PHE A 236 7.56 1.44 -8.69
C PHE A 236 7.01 2.33 -9.81
N THR A 237 6.36 3.46 -9.48
CA THR A 237 5.84 4.39 -10.51
C THR A 237 6.99 5.03 -11.30
N ALA A 238 8.05 5.44 -10.60
CA ALA A 238 9.24 5.99 -11.23
C ALA A 238 9.95 4.93 -12.09
N GLU A 239 10.14 3.72 -11.56
CA GLU A 239 10.78 2.62 -12.26
C GLU A 239 10.00 2.18 -13.52
N GLN A 240 8.68 2.10 -13.43
CA GLN A 240 7.83 1.75 -14.59
C GLN A 240 7.93 2.79 -15.72
N LEU A 241 7.93 4.09 -15.40
CA LEU A 241 8.11 5.13 -16.41
C LEU A 241 9.53 5.14 -16.99
N LYS A 242 10.55 4.96 -16.15
CA LYS A 242 11.94 4.81 -16.58
C LYS A 242 12.11 3.66 -17.57
N ARG A 243 11.55 2.49 -17.28
CA ARG A 243 11.56 1.32 -18.20
C ARG A 243 10.82 1.57 -19.51
N LYS A 244 9.82 2.44 -19.51
CA LYS A 244 9.13 2.90 -20.73
C LYS A 244 9.91 3.97 -21.51
N GLY A 245 11.12 4.34 -21.08
CA GLY A 245 12.00 5.30 -21.74
C GLY A 245 11.74 6.76 -21.37
N ALA A 246 10.96 7.05 -20.34
CA ALA A 246 10.78 8.41 -19.89
C ALA A 246 12.08 9.00 -19.31
N PRO A 247 12.38 10.31 -19.51
CA PRO A 247 13.62 10.96 -19.08
C PRO A 247 13.60 11.27 -17.57
N LEU A 248 13.44 10.25 -16.76
CA LEU A 248 13.49 10.34 -15.30
C LEU A 248 14.34 9.22 -14.71
N ASP A 249 14.90 9.48 -13.53
CA ASP A 249 15.50 8.49 -12.67
C ASP A 249 15.13 8.78 -11.21
N TRP A 250 15.43 7.87 -10.31
CA TRP A 250 15.10 8.00 -8.91
C TRP A 250 16.24 7.58 -7.99
N TYR A 251 16.21 8.06 -6.76
CA TYR A 251 17.18 7.75 -5.72
C TYR A 251 16.52 7.95 -4.34
N VAL A 252 17.25 7.67 -3.27
CA VAL A 252 16.75 7.79 -1.90
C VAL A 252 17.62 8.76 -1.11
N ILE A 253 17.01 9.79 -0.51
CA ILE A 253 17.63 10.59 0.55
C ILE A 253 17.40 9.85 1.88
N PRO A 254 18.46 9.48 2.63
CA PRO A 254 18.28 8.81 3.93
C PRO A 254 17.57 9.66 4.98
N PRO A 255 16.70 9.05 5.78
CA PRO A 255 16.27 7.65 5.78
C PRO A 255 15.29 7.33 4.64
N ALA A 256 15.34 6.08 4.13
CA ALA A 256 14.31 5.58 3.24
C ALA A 256 13.02 5.33 4.05
N ILE A 257 11.93 5.91 3.62
CA ILE A 257 10.61 5.68 4.24
C ILE A 257 9.78 4.79 3.33
N ALA A 258 9.10 3.82 3.92
CA ALA A 258 8.18 2.95 3.21
C ALA A 258 6.87 2.78 3.96
N ARG A 259 5.82 2.55 3.21
CA ARG A 259 4.50 2.17 3.70
C ARG A 259 4.19 0.76 3.24
N ALA A 260 3.71 -0.10 4.14
CA ALA A 260 3.21 -1.39 3.76
C ALA A 260 1.88 -1.26 2.99
N ASN A 261 1.71 -2.13 2.02
CA ASN A 261 0.45 -2.43 1.38
C ASN A 261 0.19 -3.92 1.60
N GLY A 262 -1.05 -4.26 1.84
CA GLY A 262 -1.36 -5.62 2.21
C GLY A 262 -2.76 -6.03 1.78
N LEU A 263 -3.14 -7.20 2.23
CA LEU A 263 -4.46 -7.76 2.01
C LEU A 263 -5.01 -8.37 3.29
N ALA A 264 -6.33 -8.41 3.37
CA ALA A 264 -7.09 -8.96 4.47
C ALA A 264 -8.28 -9.76 3.96
N LEU A 265 -8.63 -10.81 4.69
CA LEU A 265 -9.89 -11.55 4.54
C LEU A 265 -11.00 -10.78 5.27
N ALA A 266 -12.10 -10.50 4.60
CA ALA A 266 -13.28 -9.99 5.27
C ALA A 266 -13.87 -11.07 6.22
N ARG A 267 -14.24 -10.69 7.46
CA ARG A 267 -14.77 -11.63 8.46
C ARG A 267 -16.02 -12.39 7.97
N SER A 268 -16.83 -11.75 7.17
CA SER A 268 -18.04 -12.33 6.60
C SER A 268 -17.94 -12.52 5.09
N ALA A 269 -16.74 -12.91 4.61
CA ALA A 269 -16.50 -13.16 3.19
C ALA A 269 -17.50 -14.17 2.62
N PRO A 270 -18.20 -13.86 1.52
CA PRO A 270 -19.16 -14.79 0.90
C PRO A 270 -18.46 -16.03 0.26
N HIS A 271 -17.18 -15.92 -0.12
CA HIS A 271 -16.42 -16.99 -0.72
C HIS A 271 -15.09 -17.24 0.02
N PRO A 272 -15.12 -17.71 1.29
CA PRO A 272 -13.94 -17.77 2.16
C PRO A 272 -12.84 -18.69 1.65
N HIS A 273 -13.14 -19.78 0.95
CA HIS A 273 -12.12 -20.65 0.40
C HIS A 273 -11.44 -20.03 -0.82
N ALA A 274 -12.19 -19.40 -1.72
CA ALA A 274 -11.64 -18.66 -2.85
C ALA A 274 -10.79 -17.47 -2.35
N ALA A 275 -11.24 -16.79 -1.31
CA ALA A 275 -10.54 -15.68 -0.66
C ALA A 275 -9.19 -16.12 -0.08
N LEU A 276 -9.16 -17.21 0.69
CA LEU A 276 -7.93 -17.75 1.28
C LEU A 276 -6.97 -18.30 0.23
N LEU A 277 -7.49 -18.89 -0.84
CA LEU A 277 -6.69 -19.32 -1.99
C LEU A 277 -5.99 -18.14 -2.66
N TYR A 278 -6.72 -17.02 -2.82
CA TYR A 278 -6.17 -15.77 -3.33
C TYR A 278 -5.19 -15.12 -2.35
N TYR A 279 -5.48 -15.14 -1.06
CA TYR A 279 -4.60 -14.66 -0.01
C TYR A 279 -3.24 -15.38 -0.05
N ASP A 280 -3.24 -16.71 -0.04
CA ASP A 280 -2.02 -17.51 -0.14
C ASP A 280 -1.26 -17.26 -1.46
N PHE A 281 -1.98 -17.12 -2.59
CA PHE A 281 -1.38 -16.78 -3.87
C PHE A 281 -0.68 -15.41 -3.83
N MET A 282 -1.31 -14.37 -3.27
CA MET A 282 -0.77 -13.00 -3.28
C MET A 282 0.53 -12.85 -2.46
N ILE A 283 0.68 -13.63 -1.40
CA ILE A 283 1.91 -13.66 -0.60
C ILE A 283 2.85 -14.81 -1.01
N GLY A 284 2.40 -15.69 -1.91
CA GLY A 284 3.15 -16.81 -2.47
C GLY A 284 4.17 -16.38 -3.51
N ALA A 285 5.10 -17.27 -3.83
CA ALA A 285 6.26 -16.98 -4.70
C ALA A 285 5.87 -16.45 -6.10
N THR A 286 4.76 -16.91 -6.68
CA THR A 286 4.32 -16.51 -8.03
C THR A 286 3.92 -15.05 -8.07
N ALA A 287 2.98 -14.62 -7.24
CA ALA A 287 2.52 -13.24 -7.21
C ALA A 287 3.63 -12.28 -6.77
N GLN A 288 4.47 -12.69 -5.81
CA GLN A 288 5.56 -11.87 -5.33
C GLN A 288 6.65 -11.64 -6.39
N ARG A 289 6.91 -12.60 -7.28
CA ARG A 289 7.78 -12.39 -8.46
C ARG A 289 7.14 -11.43 -9.46
N ILE A 290 5.84 -11.58 -9.76
CA ILE A 290 5.12 -10.63 -10.62
C ILE A 290 5.22 -9.21 -10.07
N LEU A 291 5.06 -9.02 -8.76
CA LEU A 291 5.24 -7.71 -8.12
C LEU A 291 6.66 -7.17 -8.31
N ALA A 292 7.70 -7.99 -8.09
CA ALA A 292 9.10 -7.60 -8.30
C ALA A 292 9.38 -7.20 -9.76
N GLU A 293 8.92 -7.98 -10.73
CA GLU A 293 9.07 -7.70 -12.16
C GLU A 293 8.39 -6.40 -12.56
N ARG A 294 7.31 -6.01 -11.87
CA ARG A 294 6.61 -4.74 -12.06
C ARG A 294 7.22 -3.57 -11.28
N GLY A 295 8.34 -3.79 -10.58
CA GLY A 295 9.08 -2.73 -9.86
C GLY A 295 8.63 -2.49 -8.42
N PHE A 296 7.70 -3.28 -7.90
CA PHE A 296 7.33 -3.23 -6.49
C PHE A 296 8.42 -3.85 -5.60
N VAL A 297 8.41 -3.52 -4.33
CA VAL A 297 9.22 -4.19 -3.31
C VAL A 297 8.35 -5.27 -2.65
N PRO A 298 8.55 -6.55 -2.97
CA PRO A 298 7.74 -7.64 -2.44
C PRO A 298 7.94 -7.81 -0.93
N ALA A 299 6.99 -8.45 -0.25
CA ALA A 299 7.13 -8.77 1.17
C ALA A 299 7.97 -10.04 1.43
N ARG A 300 8.24 -10.88 0.44
CA ARG A 300 9.06 -12.10 0.60
C ARG A 300 10.53 -11.77 0.77
N ARG A 301 11.17 -12.38 1.78
CA ARG A 301 12.58 -12.12 2.14
C ARG A 301 13.54 -12.38 0.99
N GLU A 302 13.36 -13.48 0.25
CA GLU A 302 14.23 -13.86 -0.86
C GLU A 302 14.14 -12.93 -2.08
N LEU A 303 13.14 -12.06 -2.14
CA LEU A 303 12.93 -11.10 -3.24
C LEU A 303 13.25 -9.65 -2.82
N GLN A 304 13.74 -9.45 -1.61
CA GLN A 304 14.15 -8.12 -1.15
C GLN A 304 15.41 -7.67 -1.90
N ALA A 305 15.29 -6.62 -2.72
CA ALA A 305 16.44 -5.98 -3.35
C ALA A 305 16.91 -4.79 -2.47
N PRO A 306 18.22 -4.55 -2.37
CA PRO A 306 18.73 -3.36 -1.69
C PRO A 306 18.21 -2.08 -2.36
N LEU A 307 17.58 -1.20 -1.59
CA LEU A 307 17.17 0.14 -2.02
C LEU A 307 18.31 1.16 -1.85
N GLY A 308 19.55 0.74 -2.09
CA GLY A 308 20.77 1.48 -1.76
C GLY A 308 21.24 1.19 -0.34
N ALA A 309 22.17 2.01 0.18
CA ALA A 309 22.73 1.87 1.52
C ALA A 309 21.85 2.50 2.63
N ALA A 310 20.72 3.13 2.27
CA ALA A 310 19.86 3.81 3.22
C ALA A 310 19.06 2.81 4.07
N PRO A 311 19.04 2.93 5.41
CA PRO A 311 18.18 2.11 6.25
C PRO A 311 16.72 2.37 5.92
N LEU A 312 15.98 1.30 5.63
CA LEU A 312 14.54 1.36 5.36
C LEU A 312 13.76 1.45 6.68
N ARG A 313 12.92 2.46 6.81
CA ARG A 313 11.97 2.63 7.90
C ARG A 313 10.56 2.41 7.36
N ILE A 314 9.90 1.39 7.85
CA ILE A 314 8.49 1.13 7.53
C ILE A 314 7.66 1.87 8.56
N VAL A 315 6.75 2.70 8.08
CA VAL A 315 5.86 3.48 8.95
C VAL A 315 4.89 2.53 9.65
N ASP A 316 4.76 2.68 10.96
CA ASP A 316 3.81 1.91 11.77
C ASP A 316 2.39 2.42 11.51
N PRO A 317 1.48 1.61 10.94
CA PRO A 317 0.14 2.05 10.62
C PRO A 317 -0.72 2.32 11.87
N ALA A 318 -0.45 1.66 13.00
CA ALA A 318 -1.16 1.91 14.25
C ALA A 318 -0.81 3.30 14.80
N LEU A 319 0.48 3.65 14.81
CA LEU A 319 0.95 4.97 15.22
C LEU A 319 0.38 6.08 14.32
N LEU A 320 0.30 5.81 13.00
CA LEU A 320 -0.30 6.76 12.06
C LEU A 320 -1.78 7.02 12.34
N LEU A 321 -2.54 6.01 12.77
CA LEU A 321 -3.94 6.21 13.15
C LEU A 321 -4.06 6.99 14.47
N ASP A 322 -3.18 6.74 15.44
CA ASP A 322 -3.23 7.38 16.75
C ASP A 322 -2.79 8.85 16.70
N GLU A 323 -1.80 9.17 15.86
CA GLU A 323 -1.25 10.52 15.69
C GLU A 323 -1.64 11.19 14.36
N GLY A 324 -2.49 10.55 13.54
CA GLY A 324 -2.77 10.98 12.17
C GLY A 324 -3.21 12.41 12.05
N GLU A 325 -4.14 12.87 12.90
CA GLU A 325 -4.57 14.26 12.91
C GLU A 325 -3.44 15.26 13.17
N LYS A 326 -2.47 14.92 14.04
CA LYS A 326 -1.28 15.74 14.30
C LYS A 326 -0.46 15.88 13.03
N TRP A 327 -0.15 14.75 12.38
CA TRP A 327 0.73 14.73 11.22
C TRP A 327 0.08 15.35 9.99
N THR A 328 -1.22 15.09 9.75
CA THR A 328 -1.98 15.74 8.69
C THR A 328 -2.02 17.26 8.87
N ARG A 329 -2.38 17.75 10.07
CA ARG A 329 -2.38 19.20 10.35
C ARG A 329 -1.01 19.85 10.17
N LEU A 330 0.06 19.19 10.62
CA LEU A 330 1.43 19.71 10.47
C LEU A 330 1.83 19.73 8.98
N TYR A 331 1.53 18.67 8.23
CA TYR A 331 1.78 18.59 6.80
C TYR A 331 1.06 19.71 6.04
N GLU A 332 -0.24 19.83 6.26
CA GLU A 332 -1.06 20.86 5.62
C GLU A 332 -0.58 22.28 5.96
N SER A 333 -0.23 22.51 7.23
CA SER A 333 0.27 23.84 7.66
C SER A 333 1.57 24.24 6.99
N ILE A 334 2.41 23.27 6.63
CA ILE A 334 3.73 23.52 6.03
C ILE A 334 3.63 23.58 4.50
N PHE A 335 2.90 22.65 3.86
CA PHE A 335 2.92 22.50 2.41
C PHE A 335 1.70 23.05 1.70
N LEU A 336 0.51 23.08 2.34
CA LEU A 336 -0.75 23.44 1.70
C LEU A 336 -1.25 24.87 2.03
N SER A 337 -0.76 25.46 3.13
CA SER A 337 -1.25 26.76 3.63
C SER A 337 -0.65 27.98 2.92
N LEU A 338 0.27 27.80 1.99
CA LEU A 338 0.84 28.91 1.24
C LEU A 338 -0.03 29.24 0.01
N PRO A 339 -0.37 30.52 -0.22
CA PRO A 339 -1.01 30.91 -1.47
C PRO A 339 -0.08 30.55 -2.64
N PRO A 340 -0.65 30.15 -3.80
CA PRO A 340 0.15 29.88 -4.99
C PRO A 340 0.99 31.13 -5.28
N ARG A 341 2.31 30.98 -5.35
CA ARG A 341 3.19 32.08 -5.81
C ARG A 341 2.77 32.40 -7.25
N ARG A 342 2.41 33.67 -7.47
CA ARG A 342 2.09 34.24 -8.79
C ARG A 342 3.31 34.16 -9.71
#